data_61f490cffe6694ecea9cecc0a9315628
#
_entry.id   61f490cffe6694ecea9cecc0a9315628
#
_cell.length_a   1.000
_cell.length_b   1.000
_cell.length_c   1.000
_cell.angle_alpha   90.00
_cell.angle_beta   90.00
_cell.angle_gamma   90.00
#
_symmetry.space_group_name_H-M   'P 1'
#
loop_
_entity.id
_entity.type
_entity.pdbx_description
1 polymer ?
#
loop_
_entity_poly.entity_id
_entity_poly.type
_entity_poly.pdbx_seq_one_letter_code
_entity_poly.pdbx_strand_id
1 'polypeptide(L)'
;CRRAELIGCDGICITDHLDIDYPDRRFENHEGVLLSAAQQERLREKGYNVFRGIEAGYTASAQQETARLLGGMKLDYVINSVHVVDGKDPYYPEFFENKSREGAYRRYLETVYESLDACYDYSVVGHLGYIYRHAPYPLQVMQWREFPDLYDAILMRVIYLGKGLEVNT
;
A
#
# COMPACT_ATOMS: atom_id res chain seq x y z
N CYS A 1 6.53 0.95 19.88
CA CYS A 1 6.44 -0.30 20.66
C CYS A 1 5.70 -0.10 21.98
N ARG A 2 6.23 0.67 22.94
CA ARG A 2 5.60 0.86 24.27
C ARG A 2 4.12 1.31 24.19
N ARG A 3 3.77 2.19 23.24
CA ARG A 3 2.37 2.64 23.09
C ARG A 3 1.47 1.51 22.60
N ALA A 4 1.92 0.71 21.63
CA ALA A 4 1.16 -0.44 21.14
C ALA A 4 0.87 -1.44 22.25
N GLU A 5 1.89 -1.78 23.06
CA GLU A 5 1.73 -2.64 24.24
C GLU A 5 0.71 -2.08 25.24
N LEU A 6 0.79 -0.77 25.55
CA LEU A 6 -0.12 -0.11 26.50
C LEU A 6 -1.60 -0.11 26.06
N ILE A 7 -1.86 -0.18 24.76
CA ILE A 7 -3.23 -0.27 24.22
C ILE A 7 -3.64 -1.72 23.91
N GLY A 8 -2.83 -2.71 24.33
CA GLY A 8 -3.15 -4.12 24.25
C GLY A 8 -2.86 -4.79 22.92
N CYS A 9 -1.98 -4.22 22.09
CA CYS A 9 -1.53 -4.91 20.88
C CYS A 9 -0.51 -6.00 21.22
N ASP A 10 -0.68 -7.19 20.65
CA ASP A 10 0.25 -8.32 20.80
C ASP A 10 1.59 -8.10 20.09
N GLY A 11 1.65 -7.18 19.11
CA GLY A 11 2.84 -6.81 18.39
C GLY A 11 2.60 -5.59 17.51
N ILE A 12 3.66 -5.10 16.87
CA ILE A 12 3.61 -3.98 15.94
C ILE A 12 4.55 -4.23 14.76
N CYS A 13 4.06 -4.00 13.54
CA CYS A 13 4.89 -3.93 12.35
C CYS A 13 5.15 -2.47 11.99
N ILE A 14 6.40 -2.14 11.73
CA ILE A 14 6.77 -0.82 11.20
C ILE A 14 6.90 -0.96 9.69
N THR A 15 6.04 -0.25 8.97
CA THR A 15 5.93 -0.30 7.50
C THR A 15 6.21 1.09 6.93
N ASP A 16 7.45 1.31 6.52
CA ASP A 16 7.84 2.54 5.85
C ASP A 16 7.51 2.47 4.37
N HIS A 17 7.29 3.62 3.74
CA HIS A 17 7.01 3.71 2.31
C HIS A 17 8.23 3.38 1.47
N LEU A 18 7.98 2.66 0.37
CA LEU A 18 8.91 2.46 -0.73
C LEU A 18 8.19 2.80 -2.04
N ASP A 19 8.24 4.07 -2.42
CA ASP A 19 7.60 4.60 -3.62
C ASP A 19 8.67 4.97 -4.64
N ILE A 20 8.85 4.14 -5.65
CA ILE A 20 9.77 4.35 -6.77
C ILE A 20 8.98 4.97 -7.94
N ASP A 21 9.60 5.85 -8.71
CA ASP A 21 8.95 6.64 -9.77
C ASP A 21 7.79 7.51 -9.25
N TYR A 22 7.85 7.93 -7.97
CA TYR A 22 6.85 8.84 -7.44
C TYR A 22 6.91 10.20 -8.15
N PRO A 23 5.77 10.81 -8.53
CA PRO A 23 5.74 12.02 -9.35
C PRO A 23 6.47 13.22 -8.76
N ASP A 24 6.50 13.31 -7.43
CA ASP A 24 7.28 14.33 -6.72
C ASP A 24 8.50 13.68 -6.08
N ARG A 25 9.66 13.90 -6.67
CA ARG A 25 10.94 13.34 -6.22
C ARG A 25 11.31 13.65 -4.78
N ARG A 26 10.70 14.64 -4.16
CA ARG A 26 10.92 14.93 -2.72
C ARG A 26 10.35 13.84 -1.82
N PHE A 27 9.39 13.07 -2.31
CA PHE A 27 8.75 11.97 -1.60
C PHE A 27 9.12 10.60 -2.15
N GLU A 28 9.95 10.57 -3.20
CA GLU A 28 10.50 9.33 -3.72
C GLU A 28 11.43 8.72 -2.66
N ASN A 29 11.05 7.58 -2.11
CA ASN A 29 11.80 6.94 -1.04
C ASN A 29 12.47 5.66 -1.54
N HIS A 30 13.78 5.71 -1.70
CA HIS A 30 14.62 4.59 -2.11
C HIS A 30 15.44 3.99 -0.96
N GLU A 31 15.45 4.63 0.21
CA GLU A 31 16.36 4.27 1.30
C GLU A 31 15.85 3.12 2.17
N GLY A 32 14.59 2.71 1.98
CA GLY A 32 14.05 1.53 2.63
C GLY A 32 13.64 1.73 4.09
N VAL A 33 13.81 0.71 4.89
CA VAL A 33 13.21 0.55 6.21
C VAL A 33 13.88 1.40 7.25
N LEU A 34 13.16 2.31 7.92
CA LEU A 34 13.64 3.09 9.06
C LEU A 34 14.04 2.19 10.24
N LEU A 35 13.28 1.12 10.47
CA LEU A 35 13.64 0.13 11.48
C LEU A 35 14.70 -0.83 10.93
N SER A 36 15.97 -0.63 11.26
CA SER A 36 17.02 -1.57 10.88
C SER A 36 16.88 -2.93 11.59
N ALA A 37 17.47 -3.99 11.02
CA ALA A 37 17.48 -5.31 11.65
C ALA A 37 18.10 -5.29 13.06
N ALA A 38 19.15 -4.51 13.25
CA ALA A 38 19.80 -4.37 14.55
C ALA A 38 18.91 -3.65 15.58
N GLN A 39 18.12 -2.67 15.14
CA GLN A 39 17.16 -2.00 16.02
C GLN A 39 16.00 -2.92 16.38
N GLN A 40 15.50 -3.70 15.43
CA GLN A 40 14.46 -4.71 15.68
C GLN A 40 14.92 -5.71 16.74
N GLU A 41 16.14 -6.25 16.60
CA GLU A 41 16.70 -7.22 17.56
C GLU A 41 16.80 -6.60 18.96
N ARG A 42 17.35 -5.40 19.08
CA ARG A 42 17.41 -4.69 20.38
C ARG A 42 16.04 -4.46 21.02
N LEU A 43 14.98 -4.29 20.22
CA LEU A 43 13.62 -4.14 20.72
C LEU A 43 13.06 -5.49 21.17
N ARG A 44 13.35 -6.57 20.43
CA ARG A 44 12.98 -7.94 20.81
C ARG A 44 13.67 -8.40 22.10
N GLU A 45 14.96 -8.08 22.26
CA GLU A 45 15.70 -8.32 23.52
C GLU A 45 15.08 -7.61 24.74
N LYS A 46 14.41 -6.47 24.51
CA LYS A 46 13.64 -5.76 25.55
C LYS A 46 12.22 -6.29 25.76
N GLY A 47 11.85 -7.38 25.10
CA GLY A 47 10.54 -8.02 25.23
C GLY A 47 9.45 -7.46 24.30
N TYR A 48 9.77 -6.53 23.38
CA TYR A 48 8.79 -6.03 22.43
C TYR A 48 8.61 -6.96 21.24
N ASN A 49 7.36 -7.28 20.89
CA ASN A 49 7.06 -8.04 19.69
C ASN A 49 6.98 -7.09 18.48
N VAL A 50 8.11 -6.92 17.77
CA VAL A 50 8.28 -5.94 16.71
C VAL A 50 8.65 -6.62 15.39
N PHE A 51 7.94 -6.24 14.34
CA PHE A 51 8.14 -6.71 12.97
C PHE A 51 8.64 -5.58 12.08
N ARG A 52 9.39 -5.94 11.05
CA ARG A 52 9.87 -5.05 9.99
C ARG A 52 9.06 -5.26 8.74
N GLY A 53 8.47 -4.21 8.25
CA GLY A 53 7.73 -4.24 7.00
C GLY A 53 8.08 -3.09 6.08
N ILE A 54 7.46 -3.12 4.93
CA ILE A 54 7.47 -2.07 3.91
C ILE A 54 6.06 -1.91 3.37
N GLU A 55 5.68 -0.68 3.09
CA GLU A 55 4.57 -0.35 2.22
C GLU A 55 5.11 -0.01 0.83
N ALA A 56 5.02 -0.97 -0.09
CA ALA A 56 5.53 -0.84 -1.45
C ALA A 56 4.45 -0.20 -2.35
N GLY A 57 4.75 0.99 -2.85
CA GLY A 57 3.93 1.67 -3.84
C GLY A 57 4.08 1.02 -5.22
N TYR A 58 3.00 0.43 -5.72
CA TYR A 58 3.00 -0.19 -7.04
C TYR A 58 2.95 0.86 -8.15
N THR A 59 3.88 0.73 -9.09
CA THR A 59 3.78 1.31 -10.42
C THR A 59 4.26 0.28 -11.44
N ALA A 60 3.59 0.20 -12.60
CA ALA A 60 3.94 -0.78 -13.63
C ALA A 60 5.39 -0.60 -14.13
N SER A 61 5.88 0.64 -14.19
CA SER A 61 7.23 0.99 -14.61
C SER A 61 8.31 0.57 -13.62
N ALA A 62 8.04 0.69 -12.30
CA ALA A 62 9.04 0.52 -11.27
C ALA A 62 9.02 -0.85 -10.59
N GLN A 63 8.04 -1.72 -10.86
CA GLN A 63 7.88 -2.98 -10.14
C GLN A 63 9.13 -3.89 -10.16
N GLN A 64 9.93 -3.87 -11.21
CA GLN A 64 11.18 -4.64 -11.30
C GLN A 64 12.23 -4.11 -10.31
N GLU A 65 12.35 -2.80 -10.19
CA GLU A 65 13.26 -2.18 -9.23
C GLU A 65 12.77 -2.36 -7.80
N THR A 66 11.45 -2.25 -7.56
CA THR A 66 10.82 -2.60 -6.29
C THR A 66 11.14 -4.05 -5.89
N ALA A 67 10.99 -5.01 -6.81
CA ALA A 67 11.33 -6.41 -6.59
C ALA A 67 12.81 -6.59 -6.21
N ARG A 68 13.70 -5.90 -6.94
CA ARG A 68 15.16 -5.94 -6.67
C ARG A 68 15.49 -5.44 -5.26
N LEU A 69 14.90 -4.32 -4.85
CA LEU A 69 15.12 -3.74 -3.52
C LEU A 69 14.56 -4.61 -2.41
N LEU A 70 13.31 -5.07 -2.55
CA LEU A 70 12.67 -5.94 -1.57
C LEU A 70 13.43 -7.26 -1.40
N GLY A 71 13.95 -7.83 -2.50
CA GLY A 71 14.76 -9.07 -2.47
C GLY A 71 16.05 -8.95 -1.67
N GLY A 72 16.59 -7.73 -1.50
CA GLY A 72 17.76 -7.45 -0.66
C GLY A 72 17.44 -7.21 0.82
N MET A 73 16.16 -7.15 1.20
CA MET A 73 15.71 -6.81 2.54
C MET A 73 15.20 -8.06 3.29
N LYS A 74 15.53 -8.17 4.57
CA LYS A 74 14.90 -9.14 5.47
C LYS A 74 13.65 -8.50 6.07
N LEU A 75 12.49 -8.77 5.48
CA LEU A 75 11.21 -8.22 5.90
C LEU A 75 10.32 -9.32 6.45
N ASP A 76 9.54 -8.98 7.47
CA ASP A 76 8.51 -9.85 8.03
C ASP A 76 7.16 -9.61 7.31
N TYR A 77 6.98 -8.45 6.66
CA TYR A 77 5.69 -8.03 6.09
C TYR A 77 5.84 -7.02 4.97
N VAL A 78 5.07 -7.18 3.90
CA VAL A 78 5.03 -6.25 2.77
C VAL A 78 3.57 -5.92 2.46
N ILE A 79 3.25 -4.64 2.43
CA ILE A 79 1.97 -4.11 1.95
C ILE A 79 2.17 -3.71 0.48
N ASN A 80 1.31 -4.18 -0.41
CA ASN A 80 1.27 -3.75 -1.80
C ASN A 80 0.20 -2.68 -1.96
N SER A 81 0.59 -1.43 -2.14
CA SER A 81 -0.30 -0.26 -2.17
C SER A 81 -0.27 0.46 -3.51
N VAL A 82 -1.38 1.09 -3.88
CA VAL A 82 -1.47 1.95 -5.07
C VAL A 82 -1.55 3.40 -4.60
N HIS A 83 -0.44 4.12 -4.74
CA HIS A 83 -0.34 5.56 -4.46
C HIS A 83 -0.32 6.42 -5.74
N VAL A 84 0.05 5.82 -6.87
CA VAL A 84 0.16 6.52 -8.15
C VAL A 84 -0.68 5.80 -9.20
N VAL A 85 -1.51 6.55 -9.92
CA VAL A 85 -2.36 6.08 -11.02
C VAL A 85 -2.10 6.97 -12.22
N ASP A 86 -1.69 6.38 -13.34
CA ASP A 86 -1.38 7.10 -14.58
C ASP A 86 -0.39 8.27 -14.37
N GLY A 87 0.62 8.05 -13.49
CA GLY A 87 1.66 9.04 -13.18
C GLY A 87 1.22 10.18 -12.27
N LYS A 88 0.05 10.09 -11.64
CA LYS A 88 -0.48 11.09 -10.70
C LYS A 88 -0.92 10.42 -9.39
N ASP A 89 -0.67 11.08 -8.27
CA ASP A 89 -1.16 10.63 -6.97
C ASP A 89 -2.57 11.16 -6.71
N PRO A 90 -3.56 10.28 -6.40
CA PRO A 90 -4.91 10.68 -5.97
C PRO A 90 -4.97 11.52 -4.69
N TYR A 91 -3.86 11.69 -3.98
CA TYR A 91 -3.76 12.66 -2.88
C TYR A 91 -3.94 14.10 -3.37
N TYR A 92 -3.53 14.40 -4.61
CA TYR A 92 -3.51 15.75 -5.16
C TYR A 92 -4.69 16.00 -6.11
N PRO A 93 -5.23 17.24 -6.14
CA PRO A 93 -6.35 17.61 -7.00
C PRO A 93 -6.13 17.34 -8.49
N GLU A 94 -4.89 17.44 -8.96
CA GLU A 94 -4.48 17.27 -10.35
C GLU A 94 -4.80 15.87 -10.91
N PHE A 95 -4.92 14.87 -10.04
CA PHE A 95 -5.37 13.53 -10.43
C PHE A 95 -6.83 13.57 -10.92
N PHE A 96 -7.67 14.38 -10.29
CA PHE A 96 -9.11 14.41 -10.55
C PHE A 96 -9.52 15.35 -11.68
N GLU A 97 -8.59 16.15 -12.21
CA GLU A 97 -8.87 17.08 -13.30
C GLU A 97 -9.46 16.36 -14.52
N ASN A 98 -10.58 16.92 -15.03
CA ASN A 98 -11.30 16.39 -16.20
C ASN A 98 -11.81 14.93 -16.03
N LYS A 99 -11.93 14.43 -14.81
CA LYS A 99 -12.48 13.11 -14.53
C LYS A 99 -13.82 13.21 -13.76
N SER A 100 -14.78 12.40 -14.17
CA SER A 100 -15.94 12.13 -13.34
C SER A 100 -15.51 11.28 -12.13
N ARG A 101 -16.30 11.31 -11.05
CA ARG A 101 -16.09 10.46 -9.88
C ARG A 101 -16.01 8.99 -10.28
N GLU A 102 -16.96 8.53 -11.09
CA GLU A 102 -17.00 7.14 -11.56
C GLU A 102 -15.73 6.77 -12.34
N GLY A 103 -15.32 7.61 -13.30
CA GLY A 103 -14.13 7.35 -14.10
C GLY A 103 -12.84 7.34 -13.26
N ALA A 104 -12.69 8.27 -12.30
CA ALA A 104 -11.54 8.31 -11.42
C ALA A 104 -11.46 7.06 -10.52
N TYR A 105 -12.59 6.66 -9.93
CA TYR A 105 -12.62 5.53 -9.00
C TYR A 105 -12.48 4.19 -9.71
N ARG A 106 -13.09 4.05 -10.89
CA ARG A 106 -12.91 2.86 -11.73
C ARG A 106 -11.45 2.67 -12.11
N ARG A 107 -10.80 3.73 -12.59
CA ARG A 107 -9.38 3.65 -12.99
C ARG A 107 -8.47 3.32 -11.81
N TYR A 108 -8.75 3.85 -10.63
CA TYR A 108 -8.02 3.48 -9.42
C TYR A 108 -8.17 1.99 -9.09
N LEU A 109 -9.41 1.46 -9.08
CA LEU A 109 -9.65 0.04 -8.81
C LEU A 109 -9.03 -0.87 -9.88
N GLU A 110 -9.03 -0.45 -11.15
CA GLU A 110 -8.31 -1.16 -12.22
C GLU A 110 -6.82 -1.24 -11.93
N THR A 111 -6.21 -0.13 -11.48
CA THR A 111 -4.79 -0.12 -11.08
C THR A 111 -4.54 -1.01 -9.86
N VAL A 112 -5.45 -1.03 -8.89
CA VAL A 112 -5.37 -1.98 -7.77
C VAL A 112 -5.41 -3.42 -8.29
N TYR A 113 -6.32 -3.74 -9.20
CA TYR A 113 -6.39 -5.07 -9.78
C TYR A 113 -5.10 -5.44 -10.54
N GLU A 114 -4.56 -4.52 -11.35
CA GLU A 114 -3.27 -4.67 -12.03
C GLU A 114 -2.12 -4.96 -11.03
N SER A 115 -2.13 -4.28 -9.87
CA SER A 115 -1.09 -4.42 -8.85
C SER A 115 -1.05 -5.81 -8.19
N LEU A 116 -2.14 -6.58 -8.25
CA LEU A 116 -2.20 -7.91 -7.65
C LEU A 116 -1.22 -8.90 -8.31
N ASP A 117 -0.84 -8.65 -9.55
CA ASP A 117 0.12 -9.44 -10.31
C ASP A 117 1.53 -8.81 -10.32
N ALA A 118 1.84 -7.99 -9.31
CA ALA A 118 3.17 -7.42 -9.12
C ALA A 118 4.26 -8.50 -9.12
N CYS A 119 5.41 -8.20 -9.69
CA CYS A 119 6.52 -9.16 -9.82
C CYS A 119 7.34 -9.35 -8.53
N TYR A 120 6.87 -8.85 -7.40
CA TYR A 120 7.44 -9.04 -6.07
C TYR A 120 6.43 -9.70 -5.13
N ASP A 121 6.94 -10.39 -4.11
CA ASP A 121 6.08 -10.99 -3.10
C ASP A 121 5.59 -9.93 -2.09
N TYR A 122 4.33 -10.06 -1.67
CA TYR A 122 3.71 -9.19 -0.68
C TYR A 122 2.77 -9.98 0.23
N SER A 123 2.47 -9.44 1.40
CA SER A 123 1.61 -10.08 2.40
C SER A 123 0.15 -9.71 2.22
N VAL A 124 -0.13 -8.43 1.99
CA VAL A 124 -1.48 -7.88 1.87
C VAL A 124 -1.54 -6.81 0.78
N VAL A 125 -2.75 -6.58 0.30
CA VAL A 125 -3.09 -5.40 -0.51
C VAL A 125 -3.47 -4.26 0.42
N GLY A 126 -2.85 -3.11 0.23
CA GLY A 126 -3.10 -1.90 1.00
C GLY A 126 -4.48 -1.29 0.71
N HIS A 127 -4.86 -0.38 1.53
CA HIS A 127 -6.05 0.46 1.56
C HIS A 127 -6.76 0.70 0.21
N LEU A 128 -7.80 -0.05 -0.09
CA LEU A 128 -8.64 0.16 -1.29
C LEU A 128 -9.31 1.55 -1.32
N GLY A 129 -9.37 2.20 -0.18
CA GLY A 129 -10.01 3.49 -0.01
C GLY A 129 -9.09 4.71 -0.15
N TYR A 130 -7.84 4.57 -0.54
CA TYR A 130 -6.90 5.69 -0.61
C TYR A 130 -7.42 6.85 -1.46
N ILE A 131 -7.98 6.55 -2.64
CA ILE A 131 -8.47 7.56 -3.59
C ILE A 131 -9.53 8.50 -3.02
N TYR A 132 -10.40 8.04 -2.12
CA TYR A 132 -11.50 8.89 -1.67
C TYR A 132 -11.12 9.84 -0.52
N ARG A 133 -9.92 9.70 0.08
CA ARG A 133 -9.48 10.57 1.19
C ARG A 133 -9.46 12.05 0.80
N HIS A 134 -9.05 12.36 -0.43
CA HIS A 134 -8.87 13.71 -0.95
C HIS A 134 -9.72 14.00 -2.19
N ALA A 135 -10.65 13.11 -2.53
CA ALA A 135 -11.51 13.26 -3.70
C ALA A 135 -12.39 14.52 -3.59
N PRO A 136 -12.45 15.35 -4.63
CA PRO A 136 -13.18 16.61 -4.61
C PRO A 136 -14.70 16.44 -4.86
N TYR A 137 -15.21 15.25 -4.74
CA TYR A 137 -16.61 14.93 -5.03
C TYR A 137 -17.47 14.99 -3.77
N PRO A 138 -18.75 15.43 -3.86
CA PRO A 138 -19.66 15.51 -2.72
C PRO A 138 -19.85 14.18 -1.98
N LEU A 139 -19.90 13.07 -2.72
CA LEU A 139 -19.90 11.72 -2.18
C LEU A 139 -18.52 11.12 -2.37
N GLN A 140 -17.71 11.11 -1.31
CA GLN A 140 -16.34 10.63 -1.39
C GLN A 140 -16.24 9.10 -1.28
N VAL A 141 -16.98 8.49 -0.35
CA VAL A 141 -16.88 7.06 -0.06
C VAL A 141 -17.31 6.23 -1.27
N MET A 142 -16.49 5.26 -1.60
CA MET A 142 -16.73 4.27 -2.66
C MET A 142 -17.45 3.05 -2.07
N GLN A 143 -18.52 2.63 -2.69
CA GLN A 143 -19.30 1.46 -2.23
C GLN A 143 -19.17 0.31 -3.21
N TRP A 144 -19.15 -0.93 -2.71
CA TRP A 144 -19.10 -2.13 -3.53
C TRP A 144 -20.12 -2.13 -4.68
N ARG A 145 -21.38 -1.78 -4.39
CA ARG A 145 -22.47 -1.76 -5.39
C ARG A 145 -22.27 -0.82 -6.57
N GLU A 146 -21.30 0.12 -6.49
CA GLU A 146 -21.00 1.04 -7.58
C GLU A 146 -20.03 0.43 -8.59
N PHE A 147 -19.17 -0.52 -8.14
CA PHE A 147 -18.16 -1.19 -8.94
C PHE A 147 -18.07 -2.68 -8.59
N PRO A 148 -19.20 -3.43 -8.62
CA PRO A 148 -19.21 -4.82 -8.14
C PRO A 148 -18.27 -5.71 -8.96
N ASP A 149 -18.18 -5.46 -10.26
CA ASP A 149 -17.28 -6.15 -11.18
C ASP A 149 -15.80 -6.08 -10.73
N LEU A 150 -15.33 -4.90 -10.38
CA LEU A 150 -13.94 -4.69 -9.96
C LEU A 150 -13.68 -5.17 -8.54
N TYR A 151 -14.60 -4.88 -7.60
CA TYR A 151 -14.44 -5.37 -6.23
C TYR A 151 -14.42 -6.89 -6.17
N ASP A 152 -15.34 -7.56 -6.87
CA ASP A 152 -15.41 -9.01 -6.90
C ASP A 152 -14.14 -9.59 -7.57
N ALA A 153 -13.68 -9.01 -8.67
CA ALA A 153 -12.43 -9.43 -9.32
C ALA A 153 -11.22 -9.29 -8.40
N ILE A 154 -11.07 -8.14 -7.72
CA ILE A 154 -9.99 -7.90 -6.76
C ILE A 154 -10.05 -8.91 -5.61
N LEU A 155 -11.20 -9.07 -4.95
CA LEU A 155 -11.34 -9.96 -3.81
C LEU A 155 -11.10 -11.44 -4.19
N MET A 156 -11.64 -11.89 -5.32
CA MET A 156 -11.41 -13.24 -5.82
C MET A 156 -9.93 -13.47 -6.16
N ARG A 157 -9.25 -12.47 -6.74
CA ARG A 157 -7.83 -12.56 -7.03
C ARG A 157 -6.98 -12.61 -5.76
N VAL A 158 -7.28 -11.76 -4.76
CA VAL A 158 -6.63 -11.76 -3.44
C VAL A 158 -6.76 -13.15 -2.77
N ILE A 159 -7.97 -13.72 -2.78
CA ILE A 159 -8.21 -15.08 -2.26
C ILE A 159 -7.40 -16.12 -3.02
N TYR A 160 -7.43 -16.09 -4.35
CA TYR A 160 -6.68 -17.03 -5.20
C TYR A 160 -5.18 -16.99 -4.93
N LEU A 161 -4.62 -15.79 -4.72
CA LEU A 161 -3.21 -15.59 -4.42
C LEU A 161 -2.86 -15.91 -2.95
N GLY A 162 -3.84 -16.19 -2.10
CA GLY A 162 -3.62 -16.43 -0.66
C GLY A 162 -3.11 -15.20 0.09
N LYS A 163 -3.43 -13.99 -0.40
CA LYS A 163 -3.01 -12.73 0.21
C LYS A 163 -4.07 -12.17 1.15
N GLY A 164 -3.65 -11.26 2.04
CA GLY A 164 -4.56 -10.50 2.90
C GLY A 164 -5.06 -9.23 2.24
N LEU A 165 -6.02 -8.59 2.89
CA LEU A 165 -6.50 -7.25 2.56
C LEU A 165 -6.38 -6.38 3.80
N GLU A 166 -5.82 -5.17 3.66
CA GLU A 166 -5.74 -4.21 4.75
C GLU A 166 -7.10 -3.60 5.05
N VAL A 167 -7.46 -3.54 6.33
CA VAL A 167 -8.57 -2.72 6.82
C VAL A 167 -7.97 -1.50 7.50
N ASN A 168 -8.03 -0.36 6.83
CA ASN A 168 -7.51 0.90 7.33
C ASN A 168 -8.60 1.58 8.18
N THR A 169 -8.29 1.92 9.43
CA THR A 169 -9.22 2.48 10.43
C THR A 169 -8.86 3.91 10.83
#